data_4db05111431ffa2532963800b0ed5310
#
_entry.id   4db05111431ffa2532963800b0ed5310
#
_cell.length_a   1.000
_cell.length_b   1.000
_cell.length_c   1.000
_cell.angle_alpha   90.00
_cell.angle_beta   90.00
_cell.angle_gamma   90.00
#
_symmetry.space_group_name_H-M   'P 1'
#
loop_
_entity.id
_entity.type
_entity.pdbx_description
1 polymer ?
#
loop_
_entity_poly.entity_id
_entity_poly.type
_entity_poly.pdbx_seq_one_letter_code
_entity_poly.pdbx_strand_id
1 'polypeptide(L)'
;MMRLPLALSTLDKTDEDIHAIKMECPDIRFVFPHETSFRGILTSRHGGRARPYVEGVTVDYAQGRQWGVKQGRFFTQNDIDTAAQVCVLGSEVAVDLFGETSALGQEVKIKLRWRQPFVRCRVIAVMAPKGQSLRSYLSLNDIVCVPLTTHLQRLSGNRSFSGFTIFFQDGVNPSRIIGSVTDILRKRHRGKDDFIRIWIPKWTVKQLDHIEKLIKIALGGIAGFSLFVRGIGIMNICLVSVGEKTREIGLRKSVGARRIDIFYQFLTESICLCLCGGILGIIGGWFAAHGLARVAVHIAPIVDVWPVVLSVQWIVVSVLFSIFMGIIFGVYPAIRASRLSPMDALRTDT
;
A
#
# COMPACT_ATOMS: atom_id res chain seq x y z
N MET A 1 4.48 -3.97 -0.32
CA MET A 1 4.30 -3.69 1.11
C MET A 1 4.95 -2.35 1.43
N MET A 2 4.17 -1.37 1.85
CA MET A 2 4.59 0.04 1.90
C MET A 2 5.26 0.32 3.24
N ARG A 3 6.57 0.57 3.24
CA ARG A 3 7.37 0.81 4.45
C ARG A 3 7.11 2.21 4.98
N LEU A 4 6.75 2.30 6.27
CA LEU A 4 6.59 3.58 6.97
C LEU A 4 7.98 4.12 7.34
N PRO A 5 8.41 5.27 6.81
CA PRO A 5 9.58 5.95 7.34
C PRO A 5 9.23 6.60 8.68
N LEU A 6 10.09 6.43 9.64
CA LEU A 6 10.06 7.09 10.93
C LEU A 6 10.99 8.30 10.82
N ALA A 7 10.45 9.51 10.78
CA ALA A 7 11.25 10.71 10.78
C ALA A 7 11.36 11.26 12.21
N LEU A 8 12.58 11.45 12.66
CA LEU A 8 12.92 12.03 13.95
C LEU A 8 13.54 13.41 13.74
N SER A 9 12.95 14.46 14.32
CA SER A 9 13.54 15.78 14.31
C SER A 9 14.01 16.15 15.71
N THR A 10 15.27 16.57 15.87
CA THR A 10 15.87 16.99 17.14
C THR A 10 16.81 18.16 16.91
N LEU A 11 17.14 18.88 17.98
CA LEU A 11 18.22 19.87 18.03
C LEU A 11 19.53 19.15 18.43
N ASP A 12 20.65 19.46 17.79
CA ASP A 12 22.00 18.91 18.08
C ASP A 12 22.20 17.39 17.89
N LYS A 13 21.97 16.90 16.69
CA LYS A 13 22.28 15.50 16.32
C LYS A 13 23.69 15.38 15.76
N THR A 14 24.32 14.27 16.12
CA THR A 14 25.65 13.92 15.65
C THR A 14 25.62 12.61 14.86
N ASP A 15 26.62 12.41 14.00
CA ASP A 15 26.82 11.13 13.31
C ASP A 15 26.98 9.96 14.29
N GLU A 16 27.45 10.25 15.51
CA GLU A 16 27.55 9.27 16.59
C GLU A 16 26.21 8.71 17.04
N ASP A 17 25.13 9.51 17.02
CA ASP A 17 23.79 9.04 17.36
C ASP A 17 23.27 8.04 16.33
N ILE A 18 23.56 8.30 15.05
CA ILE A 18 23.22 7.39 13.96
C ILE A 18 23.98 6.08 14.10
N HIS A 19 25.26 6.16 14.42
CA HIS A 19 26.10 4.98 14.63
C HIS A 19 25.58 4.13 15.80
N ALA A 20 25.26 4.76 16.94
CA ALA A 20 24.68 4.08 18.09
C ALA A 20 23.35 3.39 17.76
N ILE A 21 22.45 4.07 17.04
CA ILE A 21 21.18 3.51 16.62
C ILE A 21 21.37 2.30 15.70
N LYS A 22 22.31 2.37 14.74
CA LYS A 22 22.61 1.25 13.84
C LYS A 22 23.17 0.03 14.58
N MET A 23 23.99 0.25 15.62
CA MET A 23 24.63 -0.83 16.39
C MET A 23 23.68 -1.47 17.41
N GLU A 24 22.87 -0.68 18.11
CA GLU A 24 22.02 -1.14 19.21
C GLU A 24 20.63 -1.63 18.73
N CYS A 25 20.20 -1.33 17.50
CA CYS A 25 18.91 -1.73 16.95
C CYS A 25 19.05 -2.60 15.70
N PRO A 26 19.19 -3.93 15.80
CA PRO A 26 19.35 -4.82 14.63
C PRO A 26 18.11 -4.89 13.72
N ASP A 27 16.95 -4.54 14.23
CA ASP A 27 15.69 -4.48 13.46
C ASP A 27 15.65 -3.30 12.47
N ILE A 28 16.62 -2.39 12.53
CA ILE A 28 16.71 -1.24 11.65
C ILE A 28 17.51 -1.61 10.40
N ARG A 29 16.92 -1.35 9.24
CA ARG A 29 17.55 -1.62 7.95
C ARG A 29 18.40 -0.45 7.44
N PHE A 30 17.83 0.77 7.53
CA PHE A 30 18.50 2.00 7.11
C PHE A 30 18.23 3.12 8.09
N VAL A 31 19.26 3.87 8.44
CA VAL A 31 19.16 5.16 9.13
C VAL A 31 19.98 6.13 8.33
N PHE A 32 19.38 7.21 7.90
CA PHE A 32 20.11 8.28 7.26
C PHE A 32 19.67 9.65 7.74
N PRO A 33 20.64 10.51 8.04
CA PRO A 33 20.37 11.90 8.36
C PRO A 33 19.86 12.64 7.12
N HIS A 34 19.03 13.62 7.34
CA HIS A 34 18.62 14.53 6.31
C HIS A 34 18.43 15.93 6.87
N GLU A 35 18.70 16.91 6.04
CA GLU A 35 18.40 18.31 6.29
C GLU A 35 17.43 18.76 5.21
N THR A 36 16.19 19.02 5.60
CA THR A 36 15.17 19.51 4.68
C THR A 36 15.04 21.01 4.81
N SER A 37 15.36 21.72 3.76
CA SER A 37 15.11 23.15 3.67
C SER A 37 13.76 23.43 3.04
N PHE A 38 13.21 24.60 3.36
CA PHE A 38 12.08 25.15 2.63
C PHE A 38 12.40 25.26 1.15
N ARG A 39 11.37 25.52 0.32
CA ARG A 39 11.54 25.69 -1.12
C ARG A 39 12.66 26.65 -1.45
N GLY A 40 13.68 26.14 -2.12
CA GLY A 40 14.80 26.94 -2.63
C GLY A 40 14.46 27.54 -3.98
N ILE A 41 15.23 28.57 -4.37
CA ILE A 41 15.17 29.11 -5.74
C ILE A 41 16.34 28.50 -6.50
N LEU A 42 16.01 27.76 -7.56
CA LEU A 42 16.99 27.21 -8.49
C LEU A 42 16.94 28.00 -9.80
N THR A 43 18.12 28.26 -10.35
CA THR A 43 18.25 28.95 -11.64
C THR A 43 19.30 28.23 -12.48
N SER A 44 18.95 27.82 -13.67
CA SER A 44 19.88 27.29 -14.66
C SER A 44 20.64 28.40 -15.37
N ARG A 45 21.76 28.06 -16.04
CA ARG A 45 22.56 29.00 -16.82
C ARG A 45 21.74 29.59 -18.00
N HIS A 46 20.76 28.86 -18.50
CA HIS A 46 19.92 29.26 -19.64
C HIS A 46 18.64 29.99 -19.21
N GLY A 47 18.50 30.39 -17.95
CA GLY A 47 17.39 31.19 -17.45
C GLY A 47 16.19 30.41 -16.92
N GLY A 48 16.18 29.08 -17.00
CA GLY A 48 15.16 28.22 -16.37
C GLY A 48 15.14 28.44 -14.85
N ARG A 49 13.92 28.45 -14.26
CA ARG A 49 13.72 28.68 -12.83
C ARG A 49 12.79 27.64 -12.25
N ALA A 50 13.15 27.10 -11.09
CA ALA A 50 12.31 26.17 -10.32
C ALA A 50 12.34 26.54 -8.83
N ARG A 51 11.34 26.09 -8.07
CA ARG A 51 11.24 26.28 -6.63
C ARG A 51 11.03 24.97 -5.89
N PRO A 52 11.91 23.99 -6.05
CA PRO A 52 11.80 22.70 -5.39
C PRO A 52 12.16 22.77 -3.91
N TYR A 53 11.86 21.68 -3.20
CA TYR A 53 12.47 21.41 -1.90
C TYR A 53 13.94 21.03 -2.09
N VAL A 54 14.79 21.56 -1.23
CA VAL A 54 16.24 21.25 -1.25
C VAL A 54 16.56 20.40 -0.04
N GLU A 55 17.01 19.17 -0.27
CA GLU A 55 17.35 18.21 0.77
C GLU A 55 18.85 17.90 0.75
N GLY A 56 19.49 18.04 1.93
CA GLY A 56 20.83 17.51 2.19
C GLY A 56 20.71 16.04 2.57
N VAL A 57 21.35 15.15 1.82
CA VAL A 57 21.17 13.70 1.96
C VAL A 57 22.49 12.95 1.95
N THR A 58 22.49 11.71 2.43
CA THR A 58 23.61 10.77 2.37
C THR A 58 23.47 9.77 1.23
N VAL A 59 24.47 8.93 1.03
CA VAL A 59 24.52 7.93 -0.05
C VAL A 59 23.38 6.93 0.00
N ASP A 60 22.91 6.56 1.19
CA ASP A 60 21.86 5.55 1.40
C ASP A 60 20.45 6.06 1.09
N TYR A 61 20.28 7.37 0.87
CA TYR A 61 18.97 8.01 0.70
C TYR A 61 18.15 7.43 -0.46
N ALA A 62 18.76 7.31 -1.64
CA ALA A 62 18.09 6.81 -2.83
C ALA A 62 17.68 5.33 -2.66
N GLN A 63 18.57 4.52 -2.09
CA GLN A 63 18.32 3.10 -1.83
C GLN A 63 17.25 2.91 -0.76
N GLY A 64 17.32 3.65 0.36
CA GLY A 64 16.32 3.60 1.42
C GLY A 64 14.91 3.99 0.93
N ARG A 65 14.83 4.96 0.04
CA ARG A 65 13.58 5.39 -0.59
C ARG A 65 13.20 4.56 -1.82
N GLN A 66 14.01 3.60 -2.25
CA GLN A 66 13.79 2.82 -3.49
C GLN A 66 13.57 3.76 -4.70
N TRP A 67 14.39 4.78 -4.82
CA TRP A 67 14.28 5.80 -5.85
C TRP A 67 15.38 5.62 -6.87
N GLY A 68 15.01 5.15 -8.07
CA GLY A 68 15.94 4.84 -9.14
C GLY A 68 16.51 6.09 -9.81
N VAL A 69 17.72 5.98 -10.33
CA VAL A 69 18.36 7.00 -11.16
C VAL A 69 17.96 6.78 -12.62
N LYS A 70 17.44 7.83 -13.29
CA LYS A 70 17.10 7.79 -14.73
C LYS A 70 18.34 8.04 -15.59
N GLN A 71 19.18 8.99 -15.19
CA GLN A 71 20.39 9.40 -15.92
C GLN A 71 21.49 9.79 -14.92
N GLY A 72 22.74 9.41 -15.17
CA GLY A 72 23.86 9.76 -14.32
C GLY A 72 24.10 8.79 -13.16
N ARG A 73 24.67 9.28 -12.06
CA ARG A 73 24.94 8.51 -10.84
C ARG A 73 24.47 9.27 -9.60
N PHE A 74 24.07 8.54 -8.57
CA PHE A 74 23.82 9.12 -7.24
C PHE A 74 25.14 9.47 -6.52
N PHE A 75 25.05 10.08 -5.33
CA PHE A 75 26.20 10.47 -4.53
C PHE A 75 27.05 9.27 -4.12
N THR A 76 28.36 9.48 -4.08
CA THR A 76 29.34 8.58 -3.46
C THR A 76 29.74 9.11 -2.09
N GLN A 77 30.40 8.27 -1.28
CA GLN A 77 30.92 8.71 0.01
C GLN A 77 31.92 9.87 -0.15
N ASN A 78 32.72 9.83 -1.20
CA ASN A 78 33.66 10.93 -1.51
C ASN A 78 32.97 12.27 -1.78
N ASP A 79 31.79 12.26 -2.44
CA ASP A 79 31.02 13.50 -2.65
C ASP A 79 30.52 14.10 -1.32
N ILE A 80 30.19 13.23 -0.33
CA ILE A 80 29.79 13.65 1.02
C ILE A 80 31.00 14.20 1.77
N ASP A 81 32.13 13.46 1.82
CA ASP A 81 33.31 13.78 2.62
C ASP A 81 33.97 15.07 2.15
N THR A 82 33.99 15.32 0.85
CA THR A 82 34.58 16.53 0.25
C THR A 82 33.62 17.71 0.19
N ALA A 83 32.41 17.60 0.69
CA ALA A 83 31.33 18.58 0.51
C ALA A 83 31.27 19.09 -0.94
N ALA A 84 31.20 18.14 -1.87
CA ALA A 84 31.22 18.39 -3.31
C ALA A 84 30.05 19.26 -3.75
N GLN A 85 30.30 20.23 -4.63
CA GLN A 85 29.26 21.09 -5.18
C GLN A 85 28.53 20.39 -6.35
N VAL A 86 27.83 19.31 -6.02
CA VAL A 86 27.04 18.49 -6.95
C VAL A 86 25.59 18.41 -6.50
N CYS A 87 24.68 18.19 -7.44
CA CYS A 87 23.27 18.01 -7.11
C CYS A 87 22.64 16.92 -7.99
N VAL A 88 21.58 16.34 -7.46
CA VAL A 88 20.73 15.36 -8.13
C VAL A 88 19.31 15.95 -8.20
N LEU A 89 18.74 15.97 -9.40
CA LEU A 89 17.44 16.60 -9.65
C LEU A 89 16.32 15.53 -9.66
N GLY A 90 15.18 15.85 -9.06
CA GLY A 90 13.93 15.16 -9.32
C GLY A 90 13.46 15.39 -10.76
N SER A 91 12.62 14.52 -11.26
CA SER A 91 12.19 14.53 -12.68
C SER A 91 11.47 15.81 -13.08
N GLU A 92 10.60 16.37 -12.25
CA GLU A 92 9.87 17.62 -12.52
C GLU A 92 10.81 18.82 -12.51
N VAL A 93 11.74 18.87 -11.55
CA VAL A 93 12.73 19.95 -11.45
C VAL A 93 13.65 19.98 -12.67
N ALA A 94 14.03 18.81 -13.19
CA ALA A 94 14.86 18.75 -14.39
C ALA A 94 14.13 19.34 -15.62
N VAL A 95 12.83 19.03 -15.76
CA VAL A 95 12.00 19.59 -16.83
C VAL A 95 11.80 21.10 -16.67
N ASP A 96 11.53 21.59 -15.46
CA ASP A 96 11.33 23.02 -15.19
C ASP A 96 12.59 23.86 -15.46
N LEU A 97 13.77 23.29 -15.22
CA LEU A 97 15.04 24.02 -15.38
C LEU A 97 15.62 23.95 -16.80
N PHE A 98 15.39 22.83 -17.50
CA PHE A 98 16.10 22.52 -18.75
C PHE A 98 15.17 22.10 -19.90
N GLY A 99 13.85 21.92 -19.66
CA GLY A 99 12.92 21.44 -20.66
C GLY A 99 13.32 20.05 -21.18
N GLU A 100 13.47 19.93 -22.49
CA GLU A 100 13.89 18.69 -23.16
C GLU A 100 15.41 18.52 -23.26
N THR A 101 16.19 19.55 -22.89
CA THR A 101 17.66 19.48 -22.92
C THR A 101 18.20 18.64 -21.76
N SER A 102 19.32 17.92 -22.01
CA SER A 102 19.94 17.13 -20.96
C SER A 102 20.42 18.02 -19.80
N ALA A 103 19.95 17.72 -18.61
CA ALA A 103 20.37 18.39 -17.38
C ALA A 103 21.76 17.93 -16.89
N LEU A 104 22.24 16.77 -17.32
CA LEU A 104 23.49 16.17 -16.87
C LEU A 104 24.70 17.06 -17.19
N GLY A 105 25.57 17.28 -16.19
CA GLY A 105 26.75 18.08 -16.31
C GLY A 105 26.53 19.60 -16.29
N GLN A 106 25.28 20.06 -16.35
CA GLN A 106 24.91 21.47 -16.32
C GLN A 106 25.09 22.08 -14.92
N GLU A 107 25.32 23.39 -14.86
CA GLU A 107 25.41 24.12 -13.60
C GLU A 107 24.05 24.72 -13.20
N VAL A 108 23.70 24.56 -11.94
CA VAL A 108 22.52 25.14 -11.31
C VAL A 108 22.93 25.99 -10.12
N LYS A 109 22.38 27.19 -10.02
CA LYS A 109 22.53 28.07 -8.85
C LYS A 109 21.41 27.78 -7.87
N ILE A 110 21.74 27.39 -6.65
CA ILE A 110 20.80 27.07 -5.57
C ILE A 110 20.85 28.17 -4.53
N LYS A 111 19.68 28.72 -4.15
CA LYS A 111 19.53 29.73 -3.10
C LYS A 111 18.39 29.33 -2.17
N LEU A 112 18.68 29.18 -0.87
CA LEU A 112 17.69 28.80 0.13
C LEU A 112 16.92 29.99 0.71
N ARG A 113 17.61 31.07 1.04
CA ARG A 113 17.03 32.27 1.67
C ARG A 113 17.37 33.53 0.90
N TRP A 114 16.50 34.52 0.97
CA TRP A 114 16.64 35.78 0.25
C TRP A 114 17.98 36.48 0.49
N ARG A 115 18.53 36.45 1.71
CA ARG A 115 19.79 37.13 2.09
C ARG A 115 21.03 36.26 2.00
N GLN A 116 20.92 34.98 1.62
CA GLN A 116 22.09 34.10 1.48
C GLN A 116 22.65 34.14 0.04
N PRO A 117 23.99 33.96 -0.13
CA PRO A 117 24.55 33.79 -1.45
C PRO A 117 24.02 32.50 -2.12
N PHE A 118 24.05 32.48 -3.43
CA PHE A 118 23.76 31.25 -4.15
C PHE A 118 24.97 30.33 -4.20
N VAL A 119 24.76 29.04 -4.13
CA VAL A 119 25.75 27.99 -4.31
C VAL A 119 25.60 27.42 -5.72
N ARG A 120 26.71 27.29 -6.45
CA ARG A 120 26.72 26.63 -7.76
C ARG A 120 26.94 25.16 -7.57
N CYS A 121 26.04 24.35 -8.13
CA CYS A 121 26.14 22.90 -8.09
C CYS A 121 26.08 22.34 -9.52
N ARG A 122 26.89 21.32 -9.80
CA ARG A 122 26.84 20.58 -11.05
C ARG A 122 25.82 19.46 -10.93
N VAL A 123 24.96 19.32 -11.91
CA VAL A 123 23.98 18.22 -11.99
C VAL A 123 24.70 16.92 -12.35
N ILE A 124 24.68 15.93 -11.47
CA ILE A 124 25.32 14.62 -11.70
C ILE A 124 24.31 13.51 -11.97
N ALA A 125 23.02 13.71 -11.64
CA ALA A 125 21.96 12.78 -11.99
C ALA A 125 20.60 13.46 -12.11
N VAL A 126 19.72 12.80 -12.86
CA VAL A 126 18.26 13.01 -12.85
C VAL A 126 17.62 11.72 -12.39
N MET A 127 16.75 11.82 -11.39
CA MET A 127 16.06 10.67 -10.83
C MET A 127 14.89 10.23 -11.70
N ALA A 128 14.55 8.94 -11.63
CA ALA A 128 13.37 8.42 -12.28
C ALA A 128 12.11 9.06 -11.69
N PRO A 129 11.06 9.31 -12.52
CA PRO A 129 9.78 9.78 -12.02
C PRO A 129 9.27 8.79 -10.98
N LYS A 130 8.87 9.30 -9.83
CA LYS A 130 8.29 8.49 -8.77
C LYS A 130 6.95 9.09 -8.41
N GLY A 131 5.89 8.26 -8.50
CA GLY A 131 4.54 8.68 -8.17
C GLY A 131 4.46 9.27 -6.76
N GLN A 132 3.56 10.23 -6.57
CA GLN A 132 3.28 10.78 -5.25
C GLN A 132 2.83 9.67 -4.31
N SER A 133 3.60 9.44 -3.28
CA SER A 133 3.13 8.60 -2.19
C SER A 133 2.02 9.36 -1.45
N LEU A 134 0.83 8.77 -1.33
CA LEU A 134 -0.27 9.30 -0.50
C LEU A 134 0.16 9.59 0.95
N ARG A 135 1.34 9.13 1.35
CA ARG A 135 1.93 9.29 2.69
C ARG A 135 3.00 10.38 2.78
N SER A 136 3.38 11.01 1.67
CA SER A 136 4.35 12.11 1.66
C SER A 136 3.71 13.34 1.07
N TYR A 137 3.69 14.43 1.83
CA TYR A 137 3.28 15.74 1.32
C TYR A 137 4.26 16.33 0.31
N LEU A 138 5.45 15.72 0.18
CA LEU A 138 6.50 16.14 -0.74
C LEU A 138 6.53 15.17 -1.92
N SER A 139 6.32 15.71 -3.12
CA SER A 139 6.60 14.97 -4.35
C SER A 139 8.12 14.79 -4.46
N LEU A 140 8.58 13.55 -4.58
CA LEU A 140 9.99 13.28 -4.83
C LEU A 140 10.44 13.84 -6.19
N ASN A 141 9.52 14.04 -7.10
CA ASN A 141 9.81 14.63 -8.40
C ASN A 141 10.16 16.13 -8.30
N ASP A 142 9.64 16.83 -7.26
CA ASP A 142 9.88 18.27 -6.99
C ASP A 142 10.94 18.47 -5.89
N ILE A 143 11.97 17.60 -5.84
CA ILE A 143 13.08 17.67 -4.87
C ILE A 143 14.41 17.80 -5.59
N VAL A 144 15.29 18.57 -5.00
CA VAL A 144 16.72 18.59 -5.34
C VAL A 144 17.50 18.05 -4.15
N CYS A 145 18.28 17.03 -4.40
CA CYS A 145 19.21 16.49 -3.42
C CYS A 145 20.59 17.09 -3.62
N VAL A 146 21.25 17.41 -2.51
CA VAL A 146 22.67 17.78 -2.45
C VAL A 146 23.36 16.96 -1.36
N PRO A 147 24.68 16.77 -1.38
CA PRO A 147 25.39 16.12 -0.29
C PRO A 147 25.07 16.80 1.05
N LEU A 148 24.81 16.02 2.10
CA LEU A 148 24.45 16.57 3.42
C LEU A 148 25.47 17.59 3.91
N THR A 149 26.76 17.30 3.77
CA THR A 149 27.85 18.20 4.15
C THR A 149 27.84 19.50 3.35
N THR A 150 27.55 19.43 2.03
CA THR A 150 27.40 20.62 1.19
C THR A 150 26.23 21.47 1.64
N HIS A 151 25.10 20.81 1.98
CA HIS A 151 23.91 21.49 2.48
C HIS A 151 24.22 22.23 3.79
N LEU A 152 24.82 21.54 4.76
CA LEU A 152 25.11 22.09 6.07
C LEU A 152 26.13 23.22 5.99
N GLN A 153 27.28 23.02 5.30
CA GLN A 153 28.39 23.97 5.28
C GLN A 153 28.17 25.17 4.37
N ARG A 154 27.49 24.96 3.21
CA ARG A 154 27.41 25.97 2.15
C ARG A 154 26.05 26.60 1.94
N LEU A 155 25.00 25.83 2.19
CA LEU A 155 23.61 26.27 1.94
C LEU A 155 22.93 26.78 3.20
N SER A 156 22.92 26.01 4.30
CA SER A 156 22.24 26.39 5.54
C SER A 156 23.17 27.13 6.52
N GLY A 157 24.45 26.82 6.52
CA GLY A 157 25.41 27.33 7.51
C GLY A 157 25.23 26.70 8.90
N ASN A 158 24.43 25.63 9.00
CA ASN A 158 24.22 24.90 10.25
C ASN A 158 25.30 23.84 10.46
N ARG A 159 25.60 23.55 11.73
CA ARG A 159 26.54 22.48 12.10
C ARG A 159 25.87 21.15 12.38
N SER A 160 24.55 21.14 12.53
CA SER A 160 23.74 19.96 12.83
C SER A 160 22.63 19.80 11.80
N PHE A 161 22.18 18.57 11.59
CA PHE A 161 21.06 18.24 10.69
C PHE A 161 19.74 18.22 11.44
N SER A 162 18.62 18.52 10.76
CA SER A 162 17.31 18.67 11.39
C SER A 162 16.63 17.35 11.71
N GLY A 163 17.01 16.26 11.04
CA GLY A 163 16.34 14.98 11.25
C GLY A 163 17.12 13.78 10.72
N PHE A 164 16.68 12.61 11.14
CA PHE A 164 17.06 11.36 10.49
C PHE A 164 15.83 10.50 10.24
N THR A 165 15.87 9.76 9.16
CA THR A 165 14.80 8.83 8.78
C THR A 165 15.27 7.41 9.04
N ILE A 166 14.42 6.64 9.70
CA ILE A 166 14.66 5.23 10.00
C ILE A 166 13.74 4.37 9.14
N PHE A 167 14.32 3.38 8.48
CA PHE A 167 13.59 2.29 7.82
C PHE A 167 13.89 1.00 8.57
N PHE A 168 12.86 0.30 9.00
CA PHE A 168 12.97 -0.95 9.75
C PHE A 168 12.45 -2.14 8.93
N GLN A 169 12.77 -3.35 9.37
CA GLN A 169 12.39 -4.59 8.71
C GLN A 169 10.87 -4.80 8.72
N ASP A 170 10.34 -5.51 7.72
CA ASP A 170 8.91 -5.81 7.62
C ASP A 170 8.51 -6.74 8.79
N GLY A 171 7.33 -6.47 9.37
CA GLY A 171 6.78 -7.26 10.49
C GLY A 171 7.17 -6.78 11.89
N VAL A 172 8.09 -5.84 12.03
CA VAL A 172 8.48 -5.28 13.34
C VAL A 172 7.46 -4.21 13.78
N ASN A 173 7.09 -4.26 15.05
CA ASN A 173 6.16 -3.28 15.62
C ASN A 173 6.83 -1.89 15.71
N PRO A 174 6.28 -0.85 15.03
CA PRO A 174 6.84 0.50 15.05
C PRO A 174 7.01 1.08 16.46
N SER A 175 6.10 0.76 17.38
CA SER A 175 6.16 1.26 18.76
C SER A 175 7.38 0.73 19.53
N ARG A 176 7.82 -0.50 19.23
CA ARG A 176 9.03 -1.09 19.83
C ARG A 176 10.28 -0.36 19.35
N ILE A 177 10.40 -0.12 18.03
CA ILE A 177 11.52 0.62 17.45
C ILE A 177 11.60 2.04 18.02
N ILE A 178 10.44 2.71 18.13
CA ILE A 178 10.36 4.04 18.73
C ILE A 178 10.89 4.04 20.16
N GLY A 179 10.45 3.08 20.97
CA GLY A 179 10.92 2.92 22.35
C GLY A 179 12.43 2.75 22.42
N SER A 180 12.98 1.77 21.68
CA SER A 180 14.42 1.49 21.65
C SER A 180 15.24 2.70 21.20
N VAL A 181 14.84 3.36 20.11
CA VAL A 181 15.55 4.55 19.60
C VAL A 181 15.46 5.72 20.58
N THR A 182 14.32 5.92 21.21
CA THR A 182 14.13 6.96 22.23
C THR A 182 15.05 6.71 23.44
N ASP A 183 15.13 5.48 23.90
CA ASP A 183 15.98 5.11 25.06
C ASP A 183 17.47 5.28 24.75
N ILE A 184 17.92 4.90 23.54
CA ILE A 184 19.30 5.12 23.09
C ILE A 184 19.64 6.62 23.09
N LEU A 185 18.78 7.42 22.47
CA LEU A 185 19.00 8.88 22.40
C LEU A 185 18.94 9.54 23.78
N ARG A 186 18.00 9.11 24.65
CA ARG A 186 17.88 9.60 26.02
C ARG A 186 19.16 9.34 26.84
N LYS A 187 19.71 8.12 26.75
CA LYS A 187 20.97 7.77 27.40
C LYS A 187 22.13 8.66 26.97
N ARG A 188 22.22 8.93 25.67
CA ARG A 188 23.32 9.74 25.10
C ARG A 188 23.21 11.22 25.42
N HIS A 189 21.99 11.75 25.50
CA HIS A 189 21.72 13.18 25.72
C HIS A 189 21.30 13.50 27.15
N ARG A 190 21.83 12.75 28.13
CA ARG A 190 21.69 13.00 29.59
C ARG A 190 20.25 13.11 30.08
N GLY A 191 19.34 12.32 29.52
CA GLY A 191 17.96 12.24 29.97
C GLY A 191 17.03 13.42 29.56
N LYS A 192 17.48 14.29 28.68
CA LYS A 192 16.63 15.35 28.13
C LYS A 192 15.67 14.77 27.10
N ASP A 193 14.37 14.97 27.25
CA ASP A 193 13.34 14.48 26.32
C ASP A 193 12.84 15.54 25.33
N ASP A 194 13.05 16.82 25.63
CA ASP A 194 12.50 17.96 24.89
C ASP A 194 13.00 18.09 23.45
N PHE A 195 14.05 17.35 23.11
CA PHE A 195 14.68 17.40 21.78
C PHE A 195 14.23 16.27 20.84
N ILE A 196 13.51 15.23 21.33
CA ILE A 196 13.07 14.10 20.50
C ILE A 196 11.64 14.34 20.01
N ARG A 197 11.51 14.78 18.77
CA ARG A 197 10.20 14.82 18.10
C ARG A 197 10.11 13.68 17.11
N ILE A 198 9.29 12.69 17.42
CA ILE A 198 9.01 11.56 16.54
C ILE A 198 7.83 11.93 15.65
N TRP A 199 8.10 12.16 14.38
CA TRP A 199 7.05 12.40 13.41
C TRP A 199 6.67 11.09 12.74
N ILE A 200 5.56 10.53 13.18
CA ILE A 200 4.89 9.42 12.51
C ILE A 200 3.60 9.99 11.95
N PRO A 201 3.29 9.77 10.69
CA PRO A 201 2.00 10.17 10.14
C PRO A 201 0.86 9.28 10.67
N LYS A 202 0.78 9.13 12.02
CA LYS A 202 -0.21 8.26 12.69
C LYS A 202 -1.64 8.59 12.31
N TRP A 203 -1.95 9.88 12.15
CA TRP A 203 -3.29 10.33 11.79
C TRP A 203 -3.61 9.94 10.34
N THR A 204 -2.66 10.07 9.41
CA THR A 204 -2.84 9.68 8.00
C THR A 204 -3.04 8.16 7.88
N VAL A 205 -2.25 7.38 8.64
CA VAL A 205 -2.40 5.92 8.67
C VAL A 205 -3.76 5.53 9.23
N LYS A 206 -4.16 6.11 10.37
CA LYS A 206 -5.47 5.84 10.97
C LYS A 206 -6.63 6.24 10.05
N GLN A 207 -6.54 7.37 9.36
CA GLN A 207 -7.57 7.78 8.40
C GLN A 207 -7.63 6.85 7.20
N LEU A 208 -6.48 6.42 6.66
CA LEU A 208 -6.44 5.44 5.58
C LEU A 208 -7.04 4.10 6.01
N ASP A 209 -6.71 3.63 7.23
CA ASP A 209 -7.30 2.41 7.79
C ASP A 209 -8.83 2.54 7.97
N HIS A 210 -9.31 3.72 8.38
CA HIS A 210 -10.75 4.00 8.46
C HIS A 210 -11.43 3.99 7.09
N ILE A 211 -10.83 4.66 6.10
CA ILE A 211 -11.34 4.70 4.72
C ILE A 211 -11.33 3.28 4.13
N GLU A 212 -10.25 2.54 4.30
CA GLU A 212 -10.13 1.14 3.87
C GLU A 212 -11.24 0.27 4.49
N LYS A 213 -11.49 0.43 5.80
CA LYS A 213 -12.55 -0.29 6.50
C LYS A 213 -13.94 0.08 5.99
N LEU A 214 -14.21 1.37 5.76
CA LEU A 214 -15.48 1.84 5.19
C LEU A 214 -15.72 1.28 3.79
N ILE A 215 -14.69 1.31 2.94
CA ILE A 215 -14.76 0.74 1.58
C ILE A 215 -15.03 -0.77 1.65
N LYS A 216 -14.32 -1.51 2.51
CA LYS A 216 -14.56 -2.95 2.71
C LYS A 216 -15.98 -3.26 3.16
N ILE A 217 -16.53 -2.48 4.09
CA ILE A 217 -17.91 -2.64 4.57
C ILE A 217 -18.91 -2.33 3.44
N ALA A 218 -18.70 -1.24 2.71
CA ALA A 218 -19.58 -0.84 1.62
C ALA A 218 -19.59 -1.89 0.48
N LEU A 219 -18.40 -2.30 0.03
CA LEU A 219 -18.29 -3.33 -1.02
C LEU A 219 -18.83 -4.68 -0.55
N GLY A 220 -18.54 -5.07 0.71
CA GLY A 220 -19.06 -6.28 1.32
C GLY A 220 -20.59 -6.26 1.44
N GLY A 221 -21.17 -5.12 1.78
CA GLY A 221 -22.61 -4.91 1.84
C GLY A 221 -23.28 -5.05 0.47
N ILE A 222 -22.73 -4.41 -0.56
CA ILE A 222 -23.23 -4.51 -1.95
C ILE A 222 -23.13 -5.95 -2.45
N ALA A 223 -21.97 -6.60 -2.21
CA ALA A 223 -21.78 -8.00 -2.60
C ALA A 223 -22.75 -8.94 -1.87
N GLY A 224 -22.95 -8.74 -0.56
CA GLY A 224 -23.90 -9.50 0.25
C GLY A 224 -25.33 -9.34 -0.24
N PHE A 225 -25.76 -8.11 -0.52
CA PHE A 225 -27.10 -7.84 -1.07
C PHE A 225 -27.30 -8.48 -2.46
N SER A 226 -26.31 -8.35 -3.35
CA SER A 226 -26.34 -8.98 -4.68
C SER A 226 -26.46 -10.50 -4.57
N LEU A 227 -25.75 -11.11 -3.61
CA LEU A 227 -25.80 -12.54 -3.38
C LEU A 227 -27.15 -12.99 -2.80
N PHE A 228 -27.74 -12.17 -1.92
CA PHE A 228 -29.08 -12.42 -1.37
C PHE A 228 -30.16 -12.45 -2.48
N VAL A 229 -30.13 -11.46 -3.38
CA VAL A 229 -31.05 -11.41 -4.53
C VAL A 229 -30.86 -12.63 -5.44
N ARG A 230 -29.60 -13.02 -5.72
CA ARG A 230 -29.33 -14.25 -6.50
C ARG A 230 -29.74 -15.52 -5.78
N GLY A 231 -29.68 -15.57 -4.45
CA GLY A 231 -30.14 -16.68 -3.64
C GLY A 231 -31.61 -16.95 -3.81
N ILE A 232 -32.46 -15.91 -3.94
CA ILE A 232 -33.88 -16.06 -4.28
C ILE A 232 -34.04 -16.72 -5.66
N GLY A 233 -33.16 -16.37 -6.63
CA GLY A 233 -33.15 -17.05 -7.94
C GLY A 233 -32.82 -18.55 -7.82
N ILE A 234 -31.84 -18.92 -7.00
CA ILE A 234 -31.52 -20.34 -6.73
C ILE A 234 -32.68 -21.04 -6.08
N MET A 235 -33.33 -20.45 -5.10
CA MET A 235 -34.52 -21.00 -4.46
C MET A 235 -35.63 -21.27 -5.47
N ASN A 236 -35.89 -20.35 -6.40
CA ASN A 236 -36.90 -20.53 -7.45
C ASN A 236 -36.53 -21.67 -8.39
N ILE A 237 -35.26 -21.80 -8.81
CA ILE A 237 -34.80 -22.92 -9.64
C ILE A 237 -34.98 -24.26 -8.90
N CYS A 238 -34.61 -24.31 -7.62
CA CYS A 238 -34.80 -25.49 -6.79
C CYS A 238 -36.30 -25.87 -6.65
N LEU A 239 -37.20 -24.87 -6.54
CA LEU A 239 -38.62 -25.12 -6.48
C LEU A 239 -39.18 -25.70 -7.80
N VAL A 240 -38.70 -25.20 -8.95
CA VAL A 240 -39.05 -25.76 -10.27
C VAL A 240 -38.52 -27.19 -10.40
N SER A 241 -37.27 -27.44 -10.01
CA SER A 241 -36.68 -28.79 -10.01
C SER A 241 -37.45 -29.77 -9.12
N VAL A 242 -37.94 -29.32 -7.95
CA VAL A 242 -38.84 -30.13 -7.10
C VAL A 242 -40.13 -30.46 -7.86
N GLY A 243 -40.73 -29.50 -8.61
CA GLY A 243 -41.91 -29.71 -9.44
C GLY A 243 -41.66 -30.76 -10.52
N GLU A 244 -40.58 -30.64 -11.28
CA GLU A 244 -40.22 -31.60 -12.34
C GLU A 244 -39.92 -32.99 -11.80
N LYS A 245 -39.31 -33.11 -10.62
CA LYS A 245 -38.95 -34.38 -9.98
C LYS A 245 -40.07 -34.92 -9.07
N THR A 246 -41.29 -34.34 -9.09
CA THR A 246 -42.40 -34.72 -8.19
C THR A 246 -42.74 -36.19 -8.30
N ARG A 247 -42.84 -36.76 -9.50
CA ARG A 247 -43.11 -38.17 -9.74
C ARG A 247 -42.02 -39.11 -9.18
N GLU A 248 -40.77 -38.73 -9.36
CA GLU A 248 -39.62 -39.46 -8.82
C GLU A 248 -39.65 -39.49 -7.29
N ILE A 249 -39.93 -38.33 -6.65
CA ILE A 249 -40.10 -38.21 -5.20
C ILE A 249 -41.23 -39.10 -4.71
N GLY A 250 -42.36 -39.13 -5.44
CA GLY A 250 -43.49 -39.97 -5.13
C GLY A 250 -43.14 -41.46 -5.19
N LEU A 251 -42.42 -41.89 -6.22
CA LEU A 251 -41.95 -43.28 -6.37
C LEU A 251 -40.98 -43.65 -5.22
N ARG A 252 -40.02 -42.83 -4.89
CA ARG A 252 -39.08 -43.08 -3.78
C ARG A 252 -39.81 -43.24 -2.44
N LYS A 253 -40.82 -42.43 -2.18
CA LYS A 253 -41.62 -42.50 -0.95
C LYS A 253 -42.54 -43.71 -0.93
N SER A 254 -43.08 -44.15 -2.07
CA SER A 254 -43.90 -45.36 -2.14
C SER A 254 -43.08 -46.64 -1.87
N VAL A 255 -41.77 -46.63 -2.16
CA VAL A 255 -40.83 -47.72 -1.87
C VAL A 255 -40.24 -47.63 -0.46
N GLY A 256 -40.62 -46.59 0.34
CA GLY A 256 -40.28 -46.52 1.77
C GLY A 256 -39.25 -45.40 2.14
N ALA A 257 -38.90 -44.47 1.25
CA ALA A 257 -38.03 -43.34 1.60
C ALA A 257 -38.70 -42.44 2.64
N ARG A 258 -37.94 -42.10 3.69
CA ARG A 258 -38.40 -41.20 4.76
C ARG A 258 -38.40 -39.76 4.29
N ARG A 259 -39.22 -38.91 4.90
CA ARG A 259 -39.26 -37.46 4.61
C ARG A 259 -37.88 -36.81 4.80
N ILE A 260 -37.11 -37.28 5.75
CA ILE A 260 -35.78 -36.75 6.07
C ILE A 260 -34.79 -37.07 4.95
N ASP A 261 -34.89 -38.20 4.27
CA ASP A 261 -34.00 -38.62 3.19
C ASP A 261 -34.18 -37.69 1.98
N ILE A 262 -35.44 -37.38 1.64
CA ILE A 262 -35.78 -36.43 0.57
C ILE A 262 -35.32 -35.01 0.94
N PHE A 263 -35.49 -34.61 2.21
CA PHE A 263 -35.00 -33.31 2.70
C PHE A 263 -33.48 -33.14 2.52
N TYR A 264 -32.70 -34.10 3.01
CA TYR A 264 -31.25 -34.05 2.89
C TYR A 264 -30.78 -34.10 1.44
N GLN A 265 -31.47 -34.86 0.58
CA GLN A 265 -31.11 -34.92 -0.84
C GLN A 265 -31.18 -33.54 -1.50
N PHE A 266 -32.30 -32.80 -1.37
CA PHE A 266 -32.47 -31.49 -1.97
C PHE A 266 -31.61 -30.42 -1.28
N LEU A 267 -31.39 -30.54 0.02
CA LEU A 267 -30.52 -29.64 0.75
C LEU A 267 -29.04 -29.78 0.29
N THR A 268 -28.57 -31.03 0.16
CA THR A 268 -27.18 -31.27 -0.33
C THR A 268 -27.04 -30.85 -1.78
N GLU A 269 -28.04 -31.04 -2.65
CA GLU A 269 -28.04 -30.54 -4.02
C GLU A 269 -27.87 -29.02 -4.06
N SER A 270 -28.63 -28.29 -3.23
CA SER A 270 -28.52 -26.81 -3.12
C SER A 270 -27.16 -26.34 -2.59
N ILE A 271 -26.61 -27.02 -1.59
CA ILE A 271 -25.29 -26.71 -1.04
C ILE A 271 -24.20 -26.96 -2.10
N CYS A 272 -24.27 -28.08 -2.82
CA CYS A 272 -23.30 -28.39 -3.88
C CYS A 272 -23.34 -27.37 -4.99
N LEU A 273 -24.51 -26.92 -5.44
CA LEU A 273 -24.64 -25.85 -6.43
C LEU A 273 -24.01 -24.55 -5.96
N CYS A 274 -24.25 -24.14 -4.72
CA CYS A 274 -23.65 -22.94 -4.14
C CYS A 274 -22.13 -23.06 -3.98
N LEU A 275 -21.61 -24.23 -3.59
CA LEU A 275 -20.19 -24.51 -3.48
C LEU A 275 -19.49 -24.44 -4.85
N CYS A 276 -20.05 -25.09 -5.86
CA CYS A 276 -19.51 -25.03 -7.23
C CYS A 276 -19.46 -23.58 -7.73
N GLY A 277 -20.54 -22.83 -7.54
CA GLY A 277 -20.58 -21.40 -7.85
C GLY A 277 -19.55 -20.58 -7.06
N GLY A 278 -19.37 -20.88 -5.78
CA GLY A 278 -18.38 -20.26 -4.92
C GLY A 278 -16.94 -20.49 -5.39
N ILE A 279 -16.61 -21.73 -5.75
CA ILE A 279 -15.28 -22.10 -6.28
C ILE A 279 -15.01 -21.37 -7.61
N LEU A 280 -15.96 -21.41 -8.53
CA LEU A 280 -15.86 -20.69 -9.80
C LEU A 280 -15.74 -19.19 -9.59
N GLY A 281 -16.45 -18.63 -8.60
CA GLY A 281 -16.35 -17.23 -8.20
C GLY A 281 -14.97 -16.84 -7.66
N ILE A 282 -14.33 -17.69 -6.87
CA ILE A 282 -12.97 -17.48 -6.36
C ILE A 282 -11.98 -17.47 -7.52
N ILE A 283 -12.07 -18.44 -8.42
CA ILE A 283 -11.17 -18.54 -9.59
C ILE A 283 -11.38 -17.32 -10.51
N GLY A 284 -12.62 -17.00 -10.86
CA GLY A 284 -12.94 -15.87 -11.72
C GLY A 284 -12.55 -14.52 -11.09
N GLY A 285 -12.76 -14.37 -9.78
CA GLY A 285 -12.35 -13.19 -9.03
C GLY A 285 -10.84 -13.00 -9.00
N TRP A 286 -10.08 -14.08 -8.91
CA TRP A 286 -8.61 -14.03 -8.99
C TRP A 286 -8.13 -13.55 -10.36
N PHE A 287 -8.69 -14.10 -11.45
CA PHE A 287 -8.35 -13.64 -12.81
C PHE A 287 -8.76 -12.18 -13.04
N ALA A 288 -9.95 -11.80 -12.59
CA ALA A 288 -10.45 -10.43 -12.69
C ALA A 288 -9.54 -9.43 -11.93
N ALA A 289 -9.13 -9.78 -10.71
CA ALA A 289 -8.25 -8.94 -9.90
C ALA A 289 -6.88 -8.73 -10.58
N HIS A 290 -6.30 -9.77 -11.19
CA HIS A 290 -5.03 -9.64 -11.94
C HIS A 290 -5.19 -8.82 -13.22
N GLY A 291 -6.32 -8.99 -13.93
CA GLY A 291 -6.64 -8.18 -15.10
C GLY A 291 -6.78 -6.69 -14.77
N LEU A 292 -7.56 -6.38 -13.72
CA LEU A 292 -7.75 -5.01 -13.24
C LEU A 292 -6.43 -4.39 -12.73
N ALA A 293 -5.59 -5.16 -12.04
CA ALA A 293 -4.29 -4.69 -11.59
C ALA A 293 -3.38 -4.27 -12.75
N ARG A 294 -3.36 -5.05 -13.84
CA ARG A 294 -2.59 -4.70 -15.05
C ARG A 294 -3.12 -3.43 -15.72
N VAL A 295 -4.43 -3.32 -15.84
CA VAL A 295 -5.08 -2.13 -16.42
C VAL A 295 -4.81 -0.89 -15.56
N ALA A 296 -4.90 -1.02 -14.23
CA ALA A 296 -4.65 0.09 -13.31
C ALA A 296 -3.21 0.62 -13.41
N VAL A 297 -2.21 -0.26 -13.56
CA VAL A 297 -0.81 0.13 -13.76
C VAL A 297 -0.62 0.87 -15.10
N HIS A 298 -1.36 0.48 -16.14
CA HIS A 298 -1.29 1.16 -17.45
C HIS A 298 -1.94 2.56 -17.47
N ILE A 299 -3.08 2.70 -16.78
CA ILE A 299 -3.83 3.97 -16.75
C ILE A 299 -3.20 4.97 -15.78
N ALA A 300 -2.73 4.50 -14.64
CA ALA A 300 -2.13 5.33 -13.60
C ALA A 300 -0.80 4.72 -13.16
N PRO A 301 0.33 5.10 -13.78
CA PRO A 301 1.65 4.59 -13.43
C PRO A 301 2.17 5.19 -12.11
N ILE A 302 1.31 5.16 -11.08
CA ILE A 302 1.63 5.62 -9.71
C ILE A 302 2.44 4.55 -8.96
N VAL A 303 2.28 3.28 -9.36
CA VAL A 303 2.94 2.12 -8.74
C VAL A 303 3.40 1.19 -9.86
N ASP A 304 4.66 0.78 -9.84
CA ASP A 304 5.23 -0.13 -10.86
C ASP A 304 4.58 -1.52 -10.86
N VAL A 305 4.09 -1.96 -9.70
CA VAL A 305 3.40 -3.25 -9.54
C VAL A 305 2.26 -3.09 -8.53
N TRP A 306 1.05 -3.46 -8.94
CA TRP A 306 -0.09 -3.54 -8.04
C TRP A 306 -0.14 -4.95 -7.41
N PRO A 307 0.17 -5.11 -6.11
CA PRO A 307 0.23 -6.42 -5.48
C PRO A 307 -1.19 -7.00 -5.32
N VAL A 308 -1.49 -8.08 -6.05
CA VAL A 308 -2.71 -8.86 -5.83
C VAL A 308 -2.39 -9.96 -4.84
N VAL A 309 -2.89 -9.84 -3.62
CA VAL A 309 -2.67 -10.82 -2.54
C VAL A 309 -3.97 -11.58 -2.27
N LEU A 310 -3.95 -12.89 -2.45
CA LEU A 310 -5.01 -13.78 -2.00
C LEU A 310 -4.80 -14.11 -0.52
N SER A 311 -5.73 -13.68 0.31
CA SER A 311 -5.73 -14.05 1.73
C SER A 311 -6.53 -15.34 1.92
N VAL A 312 -5.88 -16.36 2.48
CA VAL A 312 -6.52 -17.65 2.82
C VAL A 312 -7.74 -17.45 3.72
N GLN A 313 -7.67 -16.48 4.63
CA GLN A 313 -8.77 -16.14 5.52
C GLN A 313 -10.05 -15.75 4.74
N TRP A 314 -9.92 -14.91 3.71
CA TRP A 314 -11.07 -14.49 2.89
C TRP A 314 -11.59 -15.60 1.99
N ILE A 315 -10.73 -16.52 1.53
CA ILE A 315 -11.17 -17.73 0.79
C ILE A 315 -12.03 -18.59 1.68
N VAL A 316 -11.59 -18.86 2.92
CA VAL A 316 -12.38 -19.65 3.89
C VAL A 316 -13.72 -18.98 4.20
N VAL A 317 -13.72 -17.67 4.44
CA VAL A 317 -14.97 -16.91 4.67
C VAL A 317 -15.92 -17.02 3.48
N SER A 318 -15.43 -16.93 2.24
CA SER A 318 -16.24 -17.05 1.02
C SER A 318 -16.86 -18.44 0.88
N VAL A 319 -16.09 -19.50 1.17
CA VAL A 319 -16.61 -20.88 1.12
C VAL A 319 -17.68 -21.11 2.19
N LEU A 320 -17.41 -20.70 3.43
CA LEU A 320 -18.41 -20.80 4.51
C LEU A 320 -19.67 -20.01 4.20
N PHE A 321 -19.53 -18.83 3.62
CA PHE A 321 -20.66 -18.01 3.21
C PHE A 321 -21.47 -18.67 2.07
N SER A 322 -20.82 -19.33 1.10
CA SER A 322 -21.49 -20.09 0.04
C SER A 322 -22.29 -21.24 0.60
N ILE A 323 -21.75 -22.00 1.56
CA ILE A 323 -22.46 -23.07 2.26
C ILE A 323 -23.67 -22.51 3.00
N PHE A 324 -23.49 -21.42 3.73
CA PHE A 324 -24.56 -20.76 4.49
C PHE A 324 -25.74 -20.33 3.57
N MET A 325 -25.41 -19.76 2.42
CA MET A 325 -26.41 -19.38 1.42
C MET A 325 -27.13 -20.61 0.80
N GLY A 326 -26.38 -21.68 0.53
CA GLY A 326 -26.99 -22.96 0.09
C GLY A 326 -27.96 -23.53 1.10
N ILE A 327 -27.67 -23.40 2.39
CA ILE A 327 -28.59 -23.83 3.46
C ILE A 327 -29.81 -22.90 3.50
N ILE A 328 -29.68 -21.59 3.57
CA ILE A 328 -30.79 -20.64 3.69
C ILE A 328 -31.78 -20.82 2.56
N PHE A 329 -31.31 -20.80 1.31
CA PHE A 329 -32.16 -20.85 0.15
C PHE A 329 -32.57 -22.29 -0.26
N GLY A 330 -31.85 -23.33 0.22
CA GLY A 330 -32.13 -24.72 -0.01
C GLY A 330 -33.15 -25.33 0.97
N VAL A 331 -33.24 -24.82 2.21
CA VAL A 331 -34.12 -25.37 3.25
C VAL A 331 -35.61 -25.32 2.84
N TYR A 332 -36.07 -24.20 2.30
CA TYR A 332 -37.48 -24.04 1.93
C TYR A 332 -37.89 -25.02 0.81
N PRO A 333 -37.18 -25.14 -0.34
CA PRO A 333 -37.48 -26.17 -1.37
C PRO A 333 -37.39 -27.59 -0.82
N ALA A 334 -36.37 -27.89 0.00
CA ALA A 334 -36.20 -29.21 0.59
C ALA A 334 -37.38 -29.62 1.51
N ILE A 335 -37.88 -28.68 2.33
CA ILE A 335 -39.07 -28.91 3.15
C ILE A 335 -40.28 -29.18 2.27
N ARG A 336 -40.48 -28.40 1.22
CA ARG A 336 -41.60 -28.56 0.28
C ARG A 336 -41.55 -29.93 -0.41
N ALA A 337 -40.38 -30.33 -0.92
CA ALA A 337 -40.19 -31.68 -1.51
C ALA A 337 -40.44 -32.79 -0.50
N SER A 338 -39.97 -32.64 0.74
CA SER A 338 -40.16 -33.65 1.79
C SER A 338 -41.57 -33.82 2.25
N ARG A 339 -42.48 -32.86 2.02
CA ARG A 339 -43.88 -32.88 2.42
C ARG A 339 -44.83 -33.38 1.35
N LEU A 340 -44.38 -33.59 0.10
CA LEU A 340 -45.19 -34.12 -0.97
C LEU A 340 -45.78 -35.50 -0.57
N SER A 341 -47.12 -35.69 -0.79
CA SER A 341 -47.71 -36.98 -0.57
C SER A 341 -47.48 -37.92 -1.77
N PRO A 342 -47.22 -39.22 -1.58
CA PRO A 342 -47.07 -40.16 -2.69
C PRO A 342 -48.26 -40.21 -3.64
N MET A 343 -49.49 -40.06 -3.09
CA MET A 343 -50.69 -40.06 -3.90
C MET A 343 -50.83 -38.86 -4.83
N ASP A 344 -50.53 -37.65 -4.29
CA ASP A 344 -50.59 -36.43 -5.09
C ASP A 344 -49.49 -36.41 -6.15
N ALA A 345 -48.28 -36.90 -5.79
CA ALA A 345 -47.15 -36.98 -6.68
C ALA A 345 -47.32 -37.90 -7.89
N LEU A 346 -48.13 -38.98 -7.74
CA LEU A 346 -48.43 -39.93 -8.82
C LEU A 346 -49.66 -39.52 -9.62
N ARG A 347 -50.53 -38.64 -9.10
CA ARG A 347 -51.76 -38.17 -9.75
C ARG A 347 -51.55 -36.94 -10.65
N THR A 348 -50.40 -36.31 -10.57
CA THR A 348 -50.04 -35.12 -11.36
C THR A 348 -49.57 -35.54 -12.77
N ASP A 349 -50.46 -36.20 -13.52
CA ASP A 349 -50.36 -36.38 -14.98
C ASP A 349 -51.32 -35.35 -15.61
N THR A 350 -50.81 -34.14 -15.82
CA THR A 350 -51.27 -33.17 -16.85
C THR A 350 -50.42 -31.93 -16.79
#